data_56fd27510567b91e7a5300be990189e9
#
_entry.id   56fd27510567b91e7a5300be990189e9
#
_cell.length_a   1.000
_cell.length_b   1.000
_cell.length_c   1.000
_cell.angle_alpha   90.00
_cell.angle_beta   90.00
_cell.angle_gamma   90.00
#
_symmetry.space_group_name_H-M   'P 1'
#
loop_
_entity.id
_entity.type
_entity.pdbx_description
1 polymer ?
#
loop_
_entity_poly.entity_id
_entity_poly.type
_entity_poly.pdbx_seq_one_letter_code
_entity_poly.pdbx_strand_id
1 'polypeptide(L)'
;MQGAGVWSSVSVPVAAPVGWTRADIDAGLRELERIRRMIDAACSALIAGLGTRGRDTAAAFARATGSSGRRAREQAKTAEVVEKVPGAAAALETGEVSAEHLCVLARLADADDAAELLPLAAVQTPEDFAATVTRFQLDRDGVGVRERQQAARTVRFFAADDGCVGVRGVLTPVEGAELKARLTQIADAAWRREHPERGDVAGAHGGSPLHVRLADALVALVRGESGVPGSRPSIVIIVNAETLDADVAGTGPGSGPVSIVDAAELAGRADMYAAIRTTPGAVLSFGRSRRLATVLQRLAVIIRDGGRCAFGGCDASHDRCDVHHVVEFEHGGVTDLTNMALLCGAHHAYLHSNRLRLIRSGRKWDVIADTEWADTG
;
A
#
# COMPACT_ATOMS: atom_id res chain seq x y z
N MET A 1 -18.30 -43.71 -8.26
CA MET A 1 -17.81 -42.91 -9.38
C MET A 1 -18.99 -42.13 -9.98
N GLN A 2 -19.43 -41.06 -9.31
CA GLN A 2 -20.48 -40.16 -9.78
C GLN A 2 -20.10 -38.75 -9.29
N GLY A 3 -19.11 -38.15 -9.85
CA GLY A 3 -18.68 -36.77 -9.46
C GLY A 3 -17.97 -36.01 -10.57
N ALA A 4 -17.76 -36.63 -11.72
CA ALA A 4 -16.99 -36.04 -12.80
C ALA A 4 -17.80 -35.17 -13.79
N GLY A 5 -19.11 -35.04 -13.59
CA GLY A 5 -20.03 -34.42 -14.56
C GLY A 5 -20.42 -32.95 -14.30
N VAL A 6 -20.05 -32.40 -13.16
CA VAL A 6 -20.55 -31.06 -12.74
C VAL A 6 -19.80 -29.89 -13.37
N TRP A 7 -18.62 -30.11 -13.97
CA TRP A 7 -17.71 -29.04 -14.39
C TRP A 7 -17.47 -28.93 -15.90
N SER A 8 -18.34 -29.49 -16.71
CA SER A 8 -18.04 -29.79 -18.12
C SER A 8 -18.29 -28.68 -19.14
N SER A 9 -18.33 -27.41 -18.84
CA SER A 9 -18.18 -26.36 -19.89
C SER A 9 -18.14 -24.93 -19.35
N VAL A 10 -16.97 -24.46 -18.93
CA VAL A 10 -16.67 -23.02 -18.92
C VAL A 10 -15.76 -22.77 -20.12
N SER A 11 -16.32 -22.25 -21.22
CA SER A 11 -15.52 -21.78 -22.35
C SER A 11 -15.11 -20.33 -22.05
N VAL A 12 -13.84 -20.14 -21.73
CA VAL A 12 -13.25 -18.79 -21.54
C VAL A 12 -12.52 -18.43 -22.84
N PRO A 13 -12.79 -17.27 -23.46
CA PRO A 13 -12.05 -16.84 -24.64
C PRO A 13 -10.57 -16.62 -24.27
N VAL A 14 -9.67 -17.20 -25.07
CA VAL A 14 -8.21 -17.08 -24.88
C VAL A 14 -7.66 -15.73 -25.34
N ALA A 15 -8.44 -14.99 -26.14
CA ALA A 15 -8.09 -13.65 -26.60
C ALA A 15 -9.34 -12.74 -26.59
N ALA A 16 -9.14 -11.46 -26.35
CA ALA A 16 -10.21 -10.50 -26.45
C ALA A 16 -10.76 -10.49 -27.89
N PRO A 17 -12.09 -10.59 -28.11
CA PRO A 17 -12.68 -10.52 -29.43
C PRO A 17 -12.35 -9.20 -30.12
N VAL A 18 -12.18 -9.25 -31.44
CA VAL A 18 -11.93 -8.06 -32.26
C VAL A 18 -13.13 -7.11 -32.14
N GLY A 19 -12.87 -5.84 -31.83
CA GLY A 19 -13.89 -4.81 -31.69
C GLY A 19 -14.36 -4.53 -30.24
N TRP A 20 -13.81 -5.21 -29.24
CA TRP A 20 -14.12 -4.88 -27.85
C TRP A 20 -13.65 -3.47 -27.48
N THR A 21 -14.54 -2.71 -26.87
CA THR A 21 -14.23 -1.42 -26.26
C THR A 21 -13.51 -1.62 -24.92
N ARG A 22 -12.95 -0.55 -24.38
CA ARG A 22 -12.38 -0.57 -23.01
C ARG A 22 -13.41 -1.03 -21.96
N ALA A 23 -14.67 -0.60 -22.11
CA ALA A 23 -15.76 -0.97 -21.20
C ALA A 23 -16.08 -2.48 -21.29
N ASP A 24 -16.03 -3.07 -22.49
CA ASP A 24 -16.22 -4.52 -22.69
C ASP A 24 -15.09 -5.33 -22.05
N ILE A 25 -13.85 -4.85 -22.19
CA ILE A 25 -12.68 -5.47 -21.56
C ILE A 25 -12.82 -5.41 -20.02
N ASP A 26 -13.15 -4.26 -19.47
CA ASP A 26 -13.33 -4.08 -18.02
C ASP A 26 -14.49 -4.93 -17.48
N ALA A 27 -15.57 -5.10 -18.26
CA ALA A 27 -16.67 -6.00 -17.92
C ALA A 27 -16.23 -7.47 -17.95
N GLY A 28 -15.48 -7.87 -18.98
CA GLY A 28 -14.92 -9.22 -19.09
C GLY A 28 -13.96 -9.56 -17.94
N LEU A 29 -13.11 -8.63 -17.55
CA LEU A 29 -12.19 -8.81 -16.41
C LEU A 29 -12.96 -8.99 -15.10
N ARG A 30 -14.03 -8.21 -14.87
CA ARG A 30 -14.89 -8.39 -13.67
C ARG A 30 -15.57 -9.75 -13.66
N GLU A 31 -16.05 -10.22 -14.81
CA GLU A 31 -16.68 -11.54 -14.90
C GLU A 31 -15.69 -12.69 -14.68
N LEU A 32 -14.47 -12.59 -15.24
CA LEU A 32 -13.41 -13.54 -15.00
C LEU A 32 -13.01 -13.60 -13.52
N GLU A 33 -12.93 -12.45 -12.86
CA GLU A 33 -12.63 -12.38 -11.43
C GLU A 33 -13.78 -12.98 -10.59
N ARG A 34 -15.04 -12.78 -10.98
CA ARG A 34 -16.19 -13.42 -10.36
C ARG A 34 -16.12 -14.96 -10.48
N ILE A 35 -15.82 -15.46 -11.67
CA ILE A 35 -15.65 -16.91 -11.91
C ILE A 35 -14.48 -17.45 -11.07
N ARG A 36 -13.37 -16.74 -10.99
CA ARG A 36 -12.23 -17.12 -10.16
C ARG A 36 -12.61 -17.27 -8.69
N ARG A 37 -13.39 -16.33 -8.14
CA ARG A 37 -13.88 -16.40 -6.75
C ARG A 37 -14.79 -17.60 -6.52
N MET A 38 -15.66 -17.92 -7.48
CA MET A 38 -16.49 -19.13 -7.42
C MET A 38 -15.64 -20.42 -7.43
N ILE A 39 -14.58 -20.45 -8.21
CA ILE A 39 -13.62 -21.58 -8.23
C ILE A 39 -12.92 -21.70 -6.88
N ASP A 40 -12.48 -20.57 -6.28
CA ASP A 40 -11.84 -20.58 -4.97
C ASP A 40 -12.80 -21.06 -3.87
N ALA A 41 -14.08 -20.70 -3.94
CA ALA A 41 -15.11 -21.19 -3.03
C ALA A 41 -15.30 -22.71 -3.18
N ALA A 42 -15.43 -23.21 -4.41
CA ALA A 42 -15.55 -24.63 -4.70
C ALA A 42 -14.31 -25.42 -4.24
N CYS A 43 -13.11 -24.89 -4.46
CA CYS A 43 -11.87 -25.48 -3.96
C CYS A 43 -11.86 -25.55 -2.43
N SER A 44 -12.33 -24.51 -1.75
CA SER A 44 -12.39 -24.46 -0.28
C SER A 44 -13.37 -25.52 0.26
N ALA A 45 -14.53 -25.69 -0.39
CA ALA A 45 -15.50 -26.73 -0.02
C ALA A 45 -14.94 -28.15 -0.22
N LEU A 46 -14.23 -28.41 -1.33
CA LEU A 46 -13.58 -29.70 -1.58
C LEU A 46 -12.44 -29.97 -0.58
N ILE A 47 -11.67 -28.97 -0.21
CA ILE A 47 -10.60 -29.08 0.78
C ILE A 47 -11.17 -29.42 2.16
N ALA A 48 -12.28 -28.80 2.56
CA ALA A 48 -12.97 -29.15 3.82
C ALA A 48 -13.36 -30.65 3.88
N GLY A 49 -13.69 -31.22 2.74
CA GLY A 49 -13.99 -32.64 2.60
C GLY A 49 -12.82 -33.61 2.76
N LEU A 50 -11.55 -33.09 2.74
CA LEU A 50 -10.37 -33.96 2.93
C LEU A 50 -10.17 -34.43 4.36
N GLY A 51 -10.86 -33.84 5.33
CA GLY A 51 -10.76 -34.22 6.75
C GLY A 51 -9.38 -34.00 7.40
N THR A 52 -8.48 -33.28 6.69
CA THR A 52 -7.13 -32.95 7.17
C THR A 52 -7.04 -31.46 7.47
N ARG A 53 -6.06 -31.05 8.28
CA ARG A 53 -5.89 -29.65 8.67
C ARG A 53 -4.44 -29.16 8.47
N GLY A 54 -4.30 -27.87 8.28
CA GLY A 54 -3.01 -27.20 8.26
C GLY A 54 -2.07 -27.64 7.13
N ARG A 55 -0.85 -28.06 7.48
CA ARG A 55 0.19 -28.44 6.49
C ARG A 55 -0.20 -29.64 5.64
N ASP A 56 -0.93 -30.59 6.20
CA ASP A 56 -1.33 -31.81 5.51
C ASP A 56 -2.37 -31.49 4.45
N THR A 57 -3.28 -30.59 4.73
CA THR A 57 -4.26 -30.07 3.77
C THR A 57 -3.58 -29.37 2.59
N ALA A 58 -2.62 -28.47 2.86
CA ALA A 58 -1.88 -27.79 1.83
C ALA A 58 -1.06 -28.78 0.97
N ALA A 59 -0.43 -29.79 1.59
CA ALA A 59 0.32 -30.82 0.89
C ALA A 59 -0.60 -31.70 0.00
N ALA A 60 -1.78 -32.07 0.49
CA ALA A 60 -2.78 -32.83 -0.26
C ALA A 60 -3.28 -32.03 -1.48
N PHE A 61 -3.62 -30.74 -1.28
CA PHE A 61 -4.03 -29.86 -2.36
C PHE A 61 -2.93 -29.68 -3.41
N ALA A 62 -1.68 -29.44 -2.99
CA ALA A 62 -0.55 -29.29 -3.90
C ALA A 62 -0.33 -30.55 -4.77
N ARG A 63 -0.42 -31.74 -4.17
CA ARG A 63 -0.30 -33.01 -4.90
C ARG A 63 -1.46 -33.21 -5.91
N ALA A 64 -2.69 -32.87 -5.51
CA ALA A 64 -3.86 -33.07 -6.35
C ALA A 64 -3.89 -32.10 -7.55
N THR A 65 -3.39 -30.88 -7.40
CA THR A 65 -3.52 -29.80 -8.38
C THR A 65 -2.23 -29.43 -9.11
N GLY A 66 -1.07 -29.95 -8.67
CA GLY A 66 0.22 -29.51 -9.15
C GLY A 66 0.59 -28.09 -8.75
N SER A 67 -0.13 -27.49 -7.79
CA SER A 67 0.07 -26.11 -7.37
C SER A 67 1.35 -25.93 -6.56
N SER A 68 1.91 -24.70 -6.59
CA SER A 68 3.04 -24.35 -5.73
C SER A 68 2.65 -24.45 -4.25
N GLY A 69 3.63 -24.76 -3.39
CA GLY A 69 3.38 -24.83 -1.94
C GLY A 69 2.88 -23.51 -1.32
N ARG A 70 3.16 -22.36 -1.96
CA ARG A 70 2.61 -21.07 -1.55
C ARG A 70 1.10 -21.03 -1.79
N ARG A 71 0.67 -21.31 -3.03
CA ARG A 71 -0.76 -21.31 -3.41
C ARG A 71 -1.54 -22.33 -2.58
N ALA A 72 -0.97 -23.50 -2.34
CA ALA A 72 -1.58 -24.53 -1.53
C ALA A 72 -1.82 -24.10 -0.08
N ARG A 73 -0.87 -23.38 0.52
CA ARG A 73 -1.05 -22.82 1.88
C ARG A 73 -2.09 -21.71 1.93
N GLU A 74 -2.13 -20.83 0.92
CA GLU A 74 -3.14 -19.79 0.81
C GLU A 74 -4.54 -20.41 0.70
N GLN A 75 -4.71 -21.42 -0.16
CA GLN A 75 -5.97 -22.11 -0.33
C GLN A 75 -6.41 -22.87 0.92
N ALA A 76 -5.48 -23.50 1.64
CA ALA A 76 -5.78 -24.17 2.91
C ALA A 76 -6.24 -23.18 3.99
N LYS A 77 -5.66 -21.98 4.06
CA LYS A 77 -6.10 -20.91 4.97
C LYS A 77 -7.49 -20.40 4.61
N THR A 78 -7.76 -20.19 3.32
CA THR A 78 -9.08 -19.78 2.84
C THR A 78 -10.13 -20.80 3.24
N ALA A 79 -9.87 -22.10 3.05
CA ALA A 79 -10.77 -23.18 3.43
C ALA A 79 -11.03 -23.21 4.95
N GLU A 80 -9.99 -22.96 5.76
CA GLU A 80 -10.12 -22.90 7.22
C GLU A 80 -11.04 -21.74 7.67
N VAL A 81 -10.92 -20.56 7.04
CA VAL A 81 -11.80 -19.42 7.32
C VAL A 81 -13.22 -19.70 6.88
N VAL A 82 -13.41 -20.28 5.69
CA VAL A 82 -14.74 -20.68 5.19
C VAL A 82 -15.44 -21.67 6.13
N GLU A 83 -14.68 -22.60 6.73
CA GLU A 83 -15.22 -23.56 7.71
C GLU A 83 -15.60 -22.90 9.04
N LYS A 84 -14.78 -21.96 9.53
CA LYS A 84 -14.89 -21.45 10.90
C LYS A 84 -15.67 -20.14 11.03
N VAL A 85 -15.65 -19.29 10.00
CA VAL A 85 -16.21 -17.95 10.09
C VAL A 85 -17.61 -17.90 9.50
N PRO A 86 -18.65 -17.60 10.30
CA PRO A 86 -20.01 -17.47 9.80
C PRO A 86 -20.10 -16.45 8.65
N GLY A 87 -20.76 -16.84 7.57
CA GLY A 87 -20.96 -15.99 6.41
C GLY A 87 -19.81 -15.97 5.40
N ALA A 88 -18.61 -16.42 5.74
CA ALA A 88 -17.44 -16.37 4.85
C ALA A 88 -17.62 -17.18 3.56
N ALA A 89 -18.28 -18.37 3.65
CA ALA A 89 -18.60 -19.18 2.48
C ALA A 89 -19.51 -18.41 1.50
N ALA A 90 -20.62 -17.87 1.98
CA ALA A 90 -21.57 -17.11 1.18
C ALA A 90 -20.94 -15.85 0.55
N ALA A 91 -20.16 -15.08 1.32
CA ALA A 91 -19.48 -13.89 0.82
C ALA A 91 -18.44 -14.21 -0.27
N LEU A 92 -17.76 -15.36 -0.19
CA LEU A 92 -16.85 -15.83 -1.22
C LEU A 92 -17.60 -16.30 -2.47
N GLU A 93 -18.70 -17.07 -2.31
CA GLU A 93 -19.54 -17.56 -3.40
C GLU A 93 -20.22 -16.43 -4.19
N THR A 94 -20.74 -15.42 -3.50
CA THR A 94 -21.36 -14.25 -4.12
C THR A 94 -20.33 -13.32 -4.76
N GLY A 95 -19.04 -13.48 -4.39
CA GLY A 95 -17.96 -12.63 -4.87
C GLY A 95 -17.87 -11.29 -4.15
N GLU A 96 -18.53 -11.12 -3.01
CA GLU A 96 -18.39 -9.94 -2.14
C GLU A 96 -16.97 -9.84 -1.59
N VAL A 97 -16.35 -10.97 -1.26
CA VAL A 97 -14.96 -11.06 -0.80
C VAL A 97 -14.13 -11.96 -1.71
N SER A 98 -12.81 -11.75 -1.74
CA SER A 98 -11.86 -12.63 -2.43
C SER A 98 -11.18 -13.59 -1.47
N ALA A 99 -10.52 -14.63 -2.01
CA ALA A 99 -9.66 -15.53 -1.23
C ALA A 99 -8.55 -14.78 -0.49
N GLU A 100 -8.06 -13.65 -1.06
CA GLU A 100 -7.06 -12.80 -0.43
C GLU A 100 -7.60 -12.14 0.85
N HIS A 101 -8.86 -11.65 0.85
CA HIS A 101 -9.52 -11.15 2.06
C HIS A 101 -9.63 -12.24 3.14
N LEU A 102 -10.03 -13.45 2.76
CA LEU A 102 -10.11 -14.56 3.71
C LEU A 102 -8.73 -14.97 4.26
N CYS A 103 -7.68 -14.91 3.44
CA CYS A 103 -6.31 -15.10 3.92
C CYS A 103 -5.88 -14.02 4.92
N VAL A 104 -6.41 -12.80 4.82
CA VAL A 104 -6.18 -11.74 5.81
C VAL A 104 -6.94 -12.06 7.10
N LEU A 105 -8.22 -12.47 7.02
CA LEU A 105 -9.02 -12.90 8.18
C LEU A 105 -8.40 -14.07 8.93
N ALA A 106 -7.73 -14.99 8.22
CA ALA A 106 -7.01 -16.11 8.82
C ALA A 106 -5.88 -15.69 9.81
N ARG A 107 -5.55 -14.40 9.90
CA ARG A 107 -4.61 -13.89 10.89
C ARG A 107 -5.24 -13.72 12.28
N LEU A 108 -6.57 -13.68 12.35
CA LEU A 108 -7.31 -13.62 13.60
C LEU A 108 -7.41 -15.02 14.20
N ALA A 109 -7.20 -15.12 15.51
CA ALA A 109 -7.29 -16.39 16.23
C ALA A 109 -8.73 -16.76 16.51
N ASP A 110 -9.60 -15.77 16.65
CA ASP A 110 -11.01 -15.92 17.01
C ASP A 110 -11.91 -15.78 15.79
N ALA A 111 -12.88 -16.70 15.66
CA ALA A 111 -13.83 -16.72 14.56
C ALA A 111 -14.89 -15.60 14.67
N ASP A 112 -15.23 -15.21 15.88
CA ASP A 112 -16.20 -14.13 16.13
C ASP A 112 -15.59 -12.77 15.75
N ASP A 113 -14.31 -12.54 16.08
CA ASP A 113 -13.56 -11.38 15.62
C ASP A 113 -13.47 -11.32 14.09
N ALA A 114 -13.26 -12.48 13.45
CA ALA A 114 -13.22 -12.55 11.99
C ALA A 114 -14.59 -12.30 11.36
N ALA A 115 -15.68 -12.78 11.99
CA ALA A 115 -17.05 -12.53 11.54
C ALA A 115 -17.44 -11.04 11.69
N GLU A 116 -16.99 -10.37 12.75
CA GLU A 116 -17.19 -8.92 12.95
C GLU A 116 -16.57 -8.10 11.81
N LEU A 117 -15.40 -8.50 11.33
CA LEU A 117 -14.67 -7.76 10.29
C LEU A 117 -15.07 -8.15 8.86
N LEU A 118 -15.76 -9.27 8.65
CA LEU A 118 -16.11 -9.75 7.31
C LEU A 118 -16.88 -8.73 6.45
N PRO A 119 -17.85 -7.94 6.98
CA PRO A 119 -18.52 -6.90 6.19
C PRO A 119 -17.59 -5.79 5.69
N LEU A 120 -16.51 -5.49 6.41
CA LEU A 120 -15.53 -4.49 5.98
C LEU A 120 -14.66 -5.01 4.81
N ALA A 121 -14.43 -6.31 4.74
CA ALA A 121 -13.73 -6.94 3.62
C ALA A 121 -14.45 -6.73 2.28
N ALA A 122 -15.79 -6.66 2.29
CA ALA A 122 -16.59 -6.48 1.08
C ALA A 122 -16.44 -5.08 0.46
N VAL A 123 -16.03 -4.08 1.23
CA VAL A 123 -15.96 -2.66 0.80
C VAL A 123 -14.53 -2.11 0.74
N GLN A 124 -13.54 -2.89 1.10
CA GLN A 124 -12.12 -2.50 1.09
C GLN A 124 -11.33 -3.33 0.08
N THR A 125 -10.17 -2.84 -0.34
CA THR A 125 -9.20 -3.68 -1.04
C THR A 125 -8.53 -4.66 -0.07
N PRO A 126 -7.96 -5.80 -0.52
CA PRO A 126 -7.24 -6.72 0.37
C PRO A 126 -6.12 -6.04 1.16
N GLU A 127 -5.44 -5.06 0.57
CA GLU A 127 -4.38 -4.27 1.20
C GLU A 127 -4.92 -3.36 2.30
N ASP A 128 -5.97 -2.60 2.02
CA ASP A 128 -6.62 -1.72 3.00
C ASP A 128 -7.24 -2.54 4.15
N PHE A 129 -7.83 -3.67 3.80
CA PHE A 129 -8.40 -4.59 4.77
C PHE A 129 -7.33 -5.22 5.67
N ALA A 130 -6.14 -5.52 5.13
CA ALA A 130 -5.03 -6.00 5.93
C ALA A 130 -4.59 -4.97 6.99
N ALA A 131 -4.63 -3.69 6.67
CA ALA A 131 -4.37 -2.62 7.64
C ALA A 131 -5.47 -2.54 8.71
N THR A 132 -6.75 -2.70 8.31
CA THR A 132 -7.90 -2.74 9.23
C THR A 132 -7.77 -3.89 10.24
N VAL A 133 -7.46 -5.10 9.76
CA VAL A 133 -7.25 -6.28 10.63
C VAL A 133 -6.06 -6.06 11.56
N THR A 134 -4.98 -5.46 11.08
CA THR A 134 -3.81 -5.18 11.93
C THR A 134 -4.18 -4.18 13.04
N ARG A 135 -4.93 -3.13 12.72
CA ARG A 135 -5.41 -2.15 13.71
C ARG A 135 -6.29 -2.81 14.76
N PHE A 136 -7.26 -3.61 14.32
CA PHE A 136 -8.13 -4.37 15.22
C PHE A 136 -7.34 -5.26 16.17
N GLN A 137 -6.30 -5.96 15.67
CA GLN A 137 -5.44 -6.78 16.52
C GLN A 137 -4.63 -5.95 17.52
N LEU A 138 -4.14 -4.77 17.13
CA LEU A 138 -3.41 -3.87 18.01
C LEU A 138 -4.29 -3.35 19.16
N ASP A 139 -5.56 -3.03 18.86
CA ASP A 139 -6.52 -2.58 19.87
C ASP A 139 -6.87 -3.68 20.88
N ARG A 140 -7.00 -4.91 20.40
CA ARG A 140 -7.34 -6.08 21.26
C ARG A 140 -6.15 -6.61 22.07
N ASP A 141 -5.00 -6.74 21.44
CA ASP A 141 -3.81 -7.38 22.02
C ASP A 141 -2.52 -6.76 21.44
N GLY A 142 -2.29 -5.49 21.70
CA GLY A 142 -1.11 -4.78 21.20
C GLY A 142 0.21 -5.39 21.66
N VAL A 143 0.26 -5.95 22.88
CA VAL A 143 1.47 -6.62 23.42
C VAL A 143 1.75 -7.91 22.66
N GLY A 144 0.76 -8.79 22.49
CA GLY A 144 0.93 -10.04 21.75
C GLY A 144 1.21 -9.82 20.26
N VAL A 145 0.63 -8.79 19.64
CA VAL A 145 0.98 -8.41 18.26
C VAL A 145 2.46 -8.05 18.17
N ARG A 146 2.97 -7.25 19.11
CA ARG A 146 4.37 -6.82 19.17
C ARG A 146 5.33 -7.99 19.37
N GLU A 147 5.00 -8.92 20.26
CA GLU A 147 5.76 -10.15 20.48
C GLU A 147 5.82 -11.02 19.22
N ARG A 148 4.69 -11.19 18.53
CA ARG A 148 4.64 -11.93 17.25
C ARG A 148 5.46 -11.25 16.16
N GLN A 149 5.44 -9.92 16.08
CA GLN A 149 6.26 -9.15 15.13
C GLN A 149 7.75 -9.32 15.43
N GLN A 150 8.15 -9.26 16.69
CA GLN A 150 9.54 -9.51 17.13
C GLN A 150 10.00 -10.93 16.80
N ALA A 151 9.16 -11.93 17.04
CA ALA A 151 9.46 -13.33 16.75
C ALA A 151 9.51 -13.63 15.24
N ALA A 152 8.80 -12.87 14.41
CA ALA A 152 8.77 -13.03 12.96
C ALA A 152 9.99 -12.42 12.25
N ARG A 153 10.84 -11.66 12.96
CA ARG A 153 12.01 -11.01 12.37
C ARG A 153 12.96 -12.03 11.77
N THR A 154 13.39 -11.78 10.57
CA THR A 154 14.33 -12.67 9.88
C THR A 154 15.03 -11.95 8.74
N VAL A 155 16.25 -12.36 8.43
CA VAL A 155 16.93 -12.03 7.18
C VAL A 155 17.42 -13.33 6.57
N ARG A 156 17.16 -13.53 5.29
CA ARG A 156 17.58 -14.71 4.55
C ARG A 156 18.26 -14.31 3.26
N PHE A 157 19.33 -15.02 2.94
CA PHE A 157 20.00 -14.92 1.66
C PHE A 157 19.64 -16.15 0.82
N PHE A 158 19.45 -15.95 -0.47
CA PHE A 158 19.15 -17.03 -1.40
C PHE A 158 19.83 -16.77 -2.75
N ALA A 159 20.09 -17.84 -3.49
CA ALA A 159 20.58 -17.71 -4.86
C ALA A 159 19.45 -17.16 -5.73
N ALA A 160 19.71 -16.07 -6.43
CA ALA A 160 18.85 -15.50 -7.45
C ALA A 160 19.42 -15.86 -8.84
N ASP A 161 18.68 -15.46 -9.89
CA ASP A 161 19.08 -15.70 -11.26
C ASP A 161 20.43 -15.02 -11.58
N ASP A 162 21.15 -15.55 -12.57
CA ASP A 162 22.43 -15.01 -13.06
C ASP A 162 23.55 -14.93 -12.00
N GLY A 163 23.48 -15.78 -10.97
CA GLY A 163 24.49 -15.84 -9.91
C GLY A 163 24.38 -14.70 -8.89
N CYS A 164 23.33 -13.90 -8.94
CA CYS A 164 23.05 -12.87 -7.96
C CYS A 164 22.68 -13.47 -6.61
N VAL A 165 22.83 -12.69 -5.54
CA VAL A 165 22.39 -13.03 -4.20
C VAL A 165 21.15 -12.20 -3.85
N GLY A 166 20.03 -12.89 -3.65
CA GLY A 166 18.80 -12.26 -3.17
C GLY A 166 18.83 -12.13 -1.64
N VAL A 167 18.29 -11.01 -1.15
CA VAL A 167 18.10 -10.75 0.28
C VAL A 167 16.62 -10.55 0.55
N ARG A 168 16.10 -11.31 1.50
CA ARG A 168 14.71 -11.16 1.98
C ARG A 168 14.70 -11.01 3.49
N GLY A 169 14.12 -9.91 3.96
CA GLY A 169 13.98 -9.63 5.39
C GLY A 169 12.54 -9.42 5.80
N VAL A 170 12.25 -9.72 7.06
CA VAL A 170 11.05 -9.30 7.78
C VAL A 170 11.52 -8.58 9.02
N LEU A 171 11.08 -7.35 9.21
CA LEU A 171 11.42 -6.45 10.29
C LEU A 171 10.14 -6.03 11.00
N THR A 172 10.27 -5.53 12.22
CA THR A 172 9.14 -4.85 12.88
C THR A 172 8.75 -3.60 12.09
N PRO A 173 7.53 -3.06 12.27
CA PRO A 173 7.12 -1.82 11.60
C PRO A 173 8.11 -0.67 11.83
N VAL A 174 8.63 -0.53 13.05
CA VAL A 174 9.61 0.50 13.43
C VAL A 174 10.91 0.33 12.64
N GLU A 175 11.52 -0.85 12.73
CA GLU A 175 12.79 -1.14 12.06
C GLU A 175 12.67 -1.05 10.54
N GLY A 176 11.53 -1.50 10.00
CA GLY A 176 11.24 -1.40 8.58
C GLY A 176 11.11 0.04 8.09
N ALA A 177 10.44 0.90 8.88
CA ALA A 177 10.31 2.32 8.60
C ALA A 177 11.66 3.04 8.66
N GLU A 178 12.47 2.78 9.69
CA GLU A 178 13.82 3.33 9.84
C GLU A 178 14.72 2.94 8.67
N LEU A 179 14.74 1.65 8.31
CA LEU A 179 15.55 1.15 7.19
C LEU A 179 15.12 1.79 5.86
N LYS A 180 13.82 1.78 5.56
CA LYS A 180 13.27 2.39 4.34
C LYS A 180 13.63 3.86 4.26
N ALA A 181 13.40 4.63 5.32
CA ALA A 181 13.70 6.06 5.35
C ALA A 181 15.20 6.32 5.16
N ARG A 182 16.06 5.52 5.79
CA ARG A 182 17.51 5.66 5.67
C ARG A 182 18.00 5.35 4.26
N LEU A 183 17.53 4.28 3.65
CA LEU A 183 17.91 3.92 2.27
C LEU A 183 17.43 4.98 1.27
N THR A 184 16.19 5.48 1.42
CA THR A 184 15.66 6.56 0.59
C THR A 184 16.53 7.82 0.70
N GLN A 185 16.91 8.20 1.90
CA GLN A 185 17.77 9.35 2.17
C GLN A 185 19.13 9.25 1.46
N ILE A 186 19.77 8.07 1.54
CA ILE A 186 21.06 7.80 0.88
C ILE A 186 20.89 7.83 -0.64
N ALA A 187 19.85 7.16 -1.17
CA ALA A 187 19.56 7.11 -2.59
C ALA A 187 19.31 8.51 -3.18
N ASP A 188 18.56 9.34 -2.48
CA ASP A 188 18.25 10.72 -2.92
C ASP A 188 19.47 11.64 -2.81
N ALA A 189 20.30 11.47 -1.78
CA ALA A 189 21.56 12.21 -1.65
C ALA A 189 22.57 11.84 -2.76
N ALA A 190 22.65 10.57 -3.14
CA ALA A 190 23.45 10.10 -4.25
C ALA A 190 22.95 10.68 -5.58
N TRP A 191 21.62 10.57 -5.81
CA TRP A 191 20.99 11.10 -7.02
C TRP A 191 21.22 12.61 -7.21
N ARG A 192 21.06 13.42 -6.15
CA ARG A 192 21.31 14.88 -6.20
C ARG A 192 22.76 15.21 -6.52
N ARG A 193 23.71 14.41 -6.06
CA ARG A 193 25.15 14.60 -6.40
C ARG A 193 25.43 14.34 -7.87
N GLU A 194 24.73 13.38 -8.47
CA GLU A 194 24.87 13.01 -9.89
C GLU A 194 24.13 13.99 -10.83
N HIS A 195 23.11 14.68 -10.32
CA HIS A 195 22.22 15.54 -11.11
C HIS A 195 22.05 16.94 -10.48
N PRO A 196 23.12 17.69 -10.29
CA PRO A 196 23.08 18.99 -9.61
C PRO A 196 22.22 20.03 -10.36
N GLU A 197 22.03 19.86 -11.68
CA GLU A 197 21.24 20.75 -12.54
C GLU A 197 19.72 20.60 -12.35
N ARG A 198 19.26 19.52 -11.71
CA ARG A 198 17.82 19.19 -11.60
C ARG A 198 17.18 19.60 -10.28
N GLY A 199 17.94 20.25 -9.40
CA GLY A 199 17.43 20.69 -8.10
C GLY A 199 16.87 19.55 -7.23
N ASP A 200 15.93 19.87 -6.33
CA ASP A 200 15.35 18.91 -5.38
C ASP A 200 14.27 17.99 -5.99
N VAL A 201 14.09 17.91 -7.29
CA VAL A 201 13.06 17.08 -7.95
C VAL A 201 13.52 15.62 -8.00
N ALA A 202 13.48 14.95 -6.86
CA ALA A 202 13.70 13.51 -6.75
C ALA A 202 12.51 12.76 -7.38
N GLY A 203 12.56 12.52 -8.68
CA GLY A 203 11.50 11.83 -9.42
C GLY A 203 11.44 12.17 -10.89
N ALA A 204 12.20 13.16 -11.36
CA ALA A 204 12.30 13.47 -12.78
C ALA A 204 12.99 12.30 -13.51
N HIS A 205 12.28 11.73 -14.48
CA HIS A 205 12.72 10.62 -15.30
C HIS A 205 14.05 10.92 -16.03
N GLY A 206 15.03 10.03 -15.88
CA GLY A 206 16.31 10.12 -16.56
C GLY A 206 17.49 9.53 -15.80
N GLY A 207 17.25 8.76 -14.73
CA GLY A 207 18.25 8.03 -13.96
C GLY A 207 17.81 6.60 -13.66
N SER A 208 18.65 5.85 -12.94
CA SER A 208 18.32 4.49 -12.50
C SER A 208 16.99 4.44 -11.75
N PRO A 209 16.16 3.38 -11.96
CA PRO A 209 14.92 3.19 -11.22
C PRO A 209 15.13 3.20 -9.70
N LEU A 210 14.10 3.58 -8.93
CA LEU A 210 14.24 3.67 -7.46
C LEU A 210 14.75 2.39 -6.81
N HIS A 211 14.26 1.24 -7.24
CA HIS A 211 14.67 -0.06 -6.67
C HIS A 211 16.16 -0.34 -6.87
N VAL A 212 16.76 0.10 -7.98
CA VAL A 212 18.20 0.00 -8.22
C VAL A 212 18.94 0.96 -7.29
N ARG A 213 18.51 2.22 -7.19
CA ARG A 213 19.11 3.20 -6.27
C ARG A 213 19.01 2.80 -4.80
N LEU A 214 17.94 2.10 -4.40
CA LEU A 214 17.83 1.53 -3.05
C LEU A 214 18.80 0.38 -2.82
N ALA A 215 19.10 -0.44 -3.85
CA ALA A 215 20.13 -1.47 -3.75
C ALA A 215 21.53 -0.84 -3.60
N ASP A 216 21.85 0.19 -4.39
CA ASP A 216 23.09 0.95 -4.26
C ASP A 216 23.22 1.61 -2.86
N ALA A 217 22.12 2.19 -2.36
CA ALA A 217 22.07 2.78 -1.03
C ALA A 217 22.30 1.74 0.08
N LEU A 218 21.75 0.54 -0.06
CA LEU A 218 21.99 -0.57 0.88
C LEU A 218 23.47 -0.97 0.90
N VAL A 219 24.08 -1.11 -0.27
CA VAL A 219 25.51 -1.42 -0.40
C VAL A 219 26.37 -0.31 0.20
N ALA A 220 26.07 0.96 -0.10
CA ALA A 220 26.76 2.12 0.46
C ALA A 220 26.64 2.19 2.00
N LEU A 221 25.44 1.84 2.54
CA LEU A 221 25.23 1.77 3.99
C LEU A 221 26.11 0.70 4.63
N VAL A 222 26.16 -0.51 4.04
CA VAL A 222 26.98 -1.62 4.54
C VAL A 222 28.49 -1.29 4.50
N ARG A 223 28.94 -0.58 3.44
CA ARG A 223 30.34 -0.16 3.31
C ARG A 223 30.72 1.05 4.18
N GLY A 224 29.76 1.71 4.82
CA GLY A 224 30.00 2.96 5.53
C GLY A 224 30.22 4.17 4.62
N GLU A 225 29.92 4.04 3.33
CA GLU A 225 30.14 5.04 2.28
C GLU A 225 28.90 5.91 2.00
N SER A 226 27.92 5.91 2.92
CA SER A 226 26.61 6.51 2.68
C SER A 226 26.69 8.02 2.38
N GLY A 227 27.78 8.70 2.77
CA GLY A 227 28.01 10.13 2.50
C GLY A 227 26.96 11.07 3.08
N VAL A 228 25.98 10.52 3.77
CA VAL A 228 24.95 11.27 4.48
C VAL A 228 25.41 11.40 5.93
N PRO A 229 25.72 12.61 6.43
CA PRO A 229 26.03 12.81 7.83
C PRO A 229 24.94 12.11 8.66
N GLY A 230 25.26 11.68 9.85
CA GLY A 230 24.35 10.91 10.73
C GLY A 230 23.01 11.57 11.05
N SER A 231 22.39 12.23 10.05
CA SER A 231 21.05 12.78 10.14
C SER A 231 20.07 11.62 10.40
N ARG A 232 19.26 11.78 11.40
CA ARG A 232 18.19 10.85 11.71
C ARG A 232 17.23 10.76 10.52
N PRO A 233 16.74 9.58 10.14
CA PRO A 233 15.73 9.46 9.11
C PRO A 233 14.47 10.23 9.51
N SER A 234 13.84 10.92 8.56
CA SER A 234 12.58 11.61 8.80
C SER A 234 11.42 10.63 8.61
N ILE A 235 10.63 10.42 9.66
CA ILE A 235 9.46 9.54 9.64
C ILE A 235 8.24 10.35 10.08
N VAL A 236 7.14 10.24 9.32
CA VAL A 236 5.87 10.88 9.65
C VAL A 236 4.96 9.84 10.31
N ILE A 237 4.53 10.11 11.53
CA ILE A 237 3.53 9.30 12.23
C ILE A 237 2.25 10.12 12.39
N ILE A 238 1.14 9.53 11.96
CA ILE A 238 -0.19 10.10 12.09
C ILE A 238 -0.84 9.44 13.30
N VAL A 239 -1.20 10.22 14.31
CA VAL A 239 -1.93 9.74 15.48
C VAL A 239 -3.35 10.29 15.43
N ASN A 240 -4.34 9.41 15.53
CA ASN A 240 -5.72 9.81 15.75
C ASN A 240 -5.90 10.16 17.22
N ALA A 241 -6.28 11.41 17.51
CA ALA A 241 -6.43 11.90 18.89
C ALA A 241 -7.61 11.27 19.65
N GLU A 242 -8.60 10.72 18.94
CA GLU A 242 -9.81 10.14 19.55
C GLU A 242 -9.61 8.66 19.88
N THR A 243 -8.99 7.90 18.96
CA THR A 243 -8.81 6.46 19.10
C THR A 243 -7.40 6.08 19.56
N LEU A 244 -6.45 7.02 19.55
CA LEU A 244 -5.02 6.81 19.79
C LEU A 244 -4.35 5.84 18.81
N ASP A 245 -5.00 5.54 17.69
CA ASP A 245 -4.38 4.79 16.61
C ASP A 245 -3.20 5.54 16.02
N ALA A 246 -2.13 4.86 15.74
CA ALA A 246 -0.95 5.41 15.10
C ALA A 246 -0.65 4.71 13.77
N ASP A 247 -0.35 5.48 12.73
CA ASP A 247 0.06 4.99 11.42
C ASP A 247 1.38 5.64 11.00
N VAL A 248 2.32 4.86 10.47
CA VAL A 248 3.44 5.41 9.69
C VAL A 248 2.89 5.85 8.34
N ALA A 249 3.01 7.14 8.04
CA ALA A 249 2.49 7.70 6.79
C ALA A 249 3.23 7.16 5.58
N GLY A 250 2.49 6.87 4.50
CA GLY A 250 3.03 6.40 3.22
C GLY A 250 2.27 5.20 2.67
N THR A 251 2.84 4.59 1.65
CA THR A 251 2.32 3.39 0.99
C THR A 251 3.41 2.32 0.87
N GLY A 252 3.01 1.05 0.90
CA GLY A 252 3.91 -0.08 0.79
C GLY A 252 4.63 -0.45 2.10
N PRO A 253 5.70 -1.26 2.01
CA PRO A 253 6.40 -1.77 3.19
C PRO A 253 6.91 -0.67 4.12
N GLY A 254 6.73 -0.84 5.42
CA GLY A 254 7.12 0.13 6.45
C GLY A 254 6.15 1.31 6.63
N SER A 255 4.95 1.24 6.02
CA SER A 255 3.85 2.19 6.24
C SER A 255 2.63 1.46 6.81
N GLY A 256 1.71 2.18 7.46
CA GLY A 256 0.48 1.63 8.02
C GLY A 256 0.47 1.56 9.54
N PRO A 257 -0.43 0.77 10.15
CA PRO A 257 -0.67 0.75 11.58
C PRO A 257 0.55 0.32 12.40
N VAL A 258 0.83 1.07 13.45
CA VAL A 258 1.86 0.77 14.47
C VAL A 258 1.26 0.95 15.85
N SER A 259 1.80 0.27 16.87
CA SER A 259 1.38 0.53 18.22
C SER A 259 1.82 1.93 18.67
N ILE A 260 1.07 2.54 19.61
CA ILE A 260 1.45 3.84 20.16
C ILE A 260 2.81 3.77 20.88
N VAL A 261 3.17 2.59 21.41
CA VAL A 261 4.47 2.35 22.05
C VAL A 261 5.59 2.36 21.01
N ASP A 262 5.40 1.71 19.85
CA ASP A 262 6.36 1.72 18.74
C ASP A 262 6.50 3.12 18.15
N ALA A 263 5.38 3.86 18.04
CA ALA A 263 5.39 5.25 17.62
C ALA A 263 6.24 6.12 18.57
N ALA A 264 6.15 5.89 19.88
CA ALA A 264 6.97 6.58 20.89
C ALA A 264 8.46 6.19 20.79
N GLU A 265 8.79 4.93 20.50
CA GLU A 265 10.18 4.51 20.26
C GLU A 265 10.78 5.17 19.03
N LEU A 266 10.01 5.26 17.94
CA LEU A 266 10.44 5.97 16.73
C LEU A 266 10.75 7.44 17.03
N ALA A 267 9.97 8.08 17.93
CA ALA A 267 10.20 9.46 18.36
C ALA A 267 11.60 9.69 18.94
N GLY A 268 12.16 8.69 19.59
CA GLY A 268 13.51 8.77 20.17
C GLY A 268 14.64 8.54 19.15
N ARG A 269 14.36 7.92 18.00
CA ARG A 269 15.38 7.44 17.03
C ARG A 269 15.39 8.16 15.68
N ALA A 270 14.31 8.84 15.32
CA ALA A 270 14.12 9.52 14.06
C ALA A 270 13.77 11.00 14.28
N ASP A 271 14.00 11.85 13.26
CA ASP A 271 13.39 13.16 13.23
C ASP A 271 11.91 12.98 12.92
N MET A 272 11.11 12.94 13.98
CA MET A 272 9.68 12.69 13.85
C MET A 272 8.90 13.98 13.63
N TYR A 273 7.97 13.88 12.71
CA TYR A 273 6.87 14.81 12.58
C TYR A 273 5.59 14.09 12.99
N ALA A 274 5.17 14.28 14.24
CA ALA A 274 3.88 13.79 14.70
C ALA A 274 2.77 14.73 14.20
N ALA A 275 1.80 14.16 13.51
CA ALA A 275 0.63 14.89 13.08
C ALA A 275 -0.60 14.31 13.78
N ILE A 276 -1.26 15.12 14.58
CA ILE A 276 -2.46 14.74 15.29
C ILE A 276 -3.65 14.99 14.37
N ARG A 277 -4.42 13.95 14.09
CA ARG A 277 -5.66 14.01 13.32
C ARG A 277 -6.84 14.00 14.27
N THR A 278 -7.66 15.06 14.25
CA THR A 278 -8.99 15.09 14.85
C THR A 278 -10.04 14.88 13.75
N THR A 279 -11.15 14.23 14.09
CA THR A 279 -12.30 14.11 13.17
C THR A 279 -13.17 15.37 13.30
N PRO A 280 -13.67 15.98 12.22
CA PRO A 280 -13.19 16.12 10.84
C PRO A 280 -12.24 17.29 10.66
N GLY A 281 -11.06 16.99 10.14
CA GLY A 281 -10.12 17.88 9.48
C GLY A 281 -10.08 19.36 9.80
N ALA A 282 -9.48 19.78 10.91
CA ALA A 282 -9.10 21.17 11.08
C ALA A 282 -8.04 21.54 10.03
N VAL A 283 -8.35 22.47 9.16
CA VAL A 283 -7.46 23.01 8.12
C VAL A 283 -6.64 24.11 8.73
N LEU A 284 -5.31 23.94 8.74
CA LEU A 284 -4.40 25.04 9.08
C LEU A 284 -4.16 25.89 7.83
N SER A 285 -4.64 27.13 7.84
CA SER A 285 -4.41 28.12 6.78
C SER A 285 -3.25 29.03 7.15
N PHE A 286 -2.31 29.26 6.22
CA PHE A 286 -1.09 30.04 6.45
C PHE A 286 -0.81 31.10 5.38
N GLY A 287 -1.78 31.71 4.75
CA GLY A 287 -1.64 32.92 3.93
C GLY A 287 -0.48 32.98 2.91
N ARG A 288 -0.41 34.06 2.12
CA ARG A 288 0.46 34.25 0.94
C ARG A 288 1.96 34.58 1.20
N SER A 289 2.44 34.53 2.42
CA SER A 289 3.77 35.09 2.71
C SER A 289 4.97 34.26 2.19
N ARG A 290 4.76 33.05 1.66
CA ARG A 290 5.82 32.18 1.16
C ARG A 290 5.36 31.36 -0.03
N ARG A 291 6.23 31.19 -1.06
CA ARG A 291 5.99 30.33 -2.22
C ARG A 291 6.04 28.85 -1.87
N LEU A 292 6.95 28.43 -1.00
CA LEU A 292 7.12 27.03 -0.63
C LEU A 292 6.29 26.70 0.60
N ALA A 293 5.63 25.54 0.56
CA ALA A 293 4.94 24.98 1.71
C ALA A 293 5.90 24.81 2.89
N THR A 294 5.46 25.23 4.07
CA THR A 294 6.20 24.95 5.30
C THR A 294 6.16 23.45 5.62
N VAL A 295 7.05 22.98 6.49
CA VAL A 295 7.04 21.59 6.96
C VAL A 295 5.67 21.20 7.50
N LEU A 296 5.02 22.06 8.29
CA LEU A 296 3.70 21.81 8.86
C LEU A 296 2.60 21.74 7.79
N GLN A 297 2.66 22.59 6.77
CA GLN A 297 1.73 22.52 5.64
C GLN A 297 1.95 21.23 4.83
N ARG A 298 3.20 20.85 4.55
CA ARG A 298 3.51 19.58 3.90
C ARG A 298 2.94 18.40 4.68
N LEU A 299 3.10 18.37 6.00
CA LEU A 299 2.54 17.34 6.86
C LEU A 299 1.00 17.30 6.78
N ALA A 300 0.36 18.47 6.86
CA ALA A 300 -1.09 18.56 6.76
C ALA A 300 -1.62 18.06 5.39
N VAL A 301 -0.89 18.36 4.30
CA VAL A 301 -1.22 17.84 2.96
C VAL A 301 -1.02 16.32 2.91
N ILE A 302 0.08 15.80 3.46
CA ILE A 302 0.36 14.35 3.56
C ILE A 302 -0.81 13.63 4.24
N ILE A 303 -1.25 14.13 5.40
CA ILE A 303 -2.36 13.52 6.16
C ILE A 303 -3.66 13.56 5.37
N ARG A 304 -3.98 14.71 4.79
CA ARG A 304 -5.20 14.91 4.04
C ARG A 304 -5.29 14.01 2.81
N ASP A 305 -4.18 13.83 2.09
CA ASP A 305 -4.09 13.08 0.84
C ASP A 305 -3.75 11.59 1.07
N GLY A 306 -3.74 11.14 2.35
CA GLY A 306 -3.51 9.74 2.70
C GLY A 306 -2.09 9.26 2.43
N GLY A 307 -1.09 10.17 2.43
CA GLY A 307 0.31 9.84 2.28
C GLY A 307 0.74 9.40 0.88
N ARG A 308 -0.03 9.71 -0.15
CA ARG A 308 0.22 9.29 -1.54
C ARG A 308 -0.03 10.41 -2.54
N CYS A 309 0.45 10.22 -3.77
CA CYS A 309 0.18 11.11 -4.89
C CYS A 309 -1.33 11.30 -5.09
N ALA A 310 -1.75 12.55 -5.28
CA ALA A 310 -3.15 12.93 -5.46
C ALA A 310 -3.71 12.52 -6.84
N PHE A 311 -2.85 12.16 -7.80
CA PHE A 311 -3.28 11.70 -9.11
C PHE A 311 -3.94 10.33 -9.01
N GLY A 312 -5.16 10.21 -9.54
CA GLY A 312 -5.96 8.99 -9.43
C GLY A 312 -5.24 7.73 -9.92
N GLY A 313 -5.22 6.68 -9.10
CA GLY A 313 -4.57 5.40 -9.40
C GLY A 313 -3.04 5.39 -9.22
N CYS A 314 -2.45 6.45 -8.64
CA CYS A 314 -1.00 6.49 -8.37
C CYS A 314 -0.69 6.09 -6.93
N ASP A 315 0.22 5.12 -6.76
CA ASP A 315 0.67 4.60 -5.46
C ASP A 315 2.00 5.21 -4.98
N ALA A 316 2.48 6.29 -5.61
CA ALA A 316 3.69 6.96 -5.16
C ALA A 316 3.49 7.53 -3.75
N SER A 317 4.33 7.09 -2.80
CA SER A 317 4.30 7.53 -1.41
C SER A 317 4.76 8.98 -1.26
N HIS A 318 4.34 9.63 -0.18
CA HIS A 318 4.60 11.06 0.12
C HIS A 318 6.08 11.46 0.11
N ASP A 319 6.98 10.53 0.41
CA ASP A 319 8.44 10.72 0.37
C ASP A 319 8.95 10.97 -1.06
N ARG A 320 8.16 10.59 -2.07
CA ARG A 320 8.41 10.79 -3.50
C ARG A 320 7.49 11.84 -4.14
N CYS A 321 6.78 12.60 -3.32
CA CYS A 321 5.84 13.61 -3.76
C CYS A 321 6.28 14.99 -3.28
N ASP A 322 6.09 15.98 -4.14
CA ASP A 322 6.19 17.38 -3.79
C ASP A 322 4.80 17.97 -3.53
N VAL A 323 4.77 19.09 -2.80
CA VAL A 323 3.55 19.86 -2.63
C VAL A 323 3.38 20.76 -3.85
N HIS A 324 2.35 20.45 -4.64
CA HIS A 324 1.97 21.18 -5.84
C HIS A 324 0.88 22.19 -5.51
N HIS A 325 0.97 23.41 -6.05
CA HIS A 325 -0.12 24.38 -6.00
C HIS A 325 -1.14 24.09 -7.10
N VAL A 326 -2.39 23.87 -6.73
CA VAL A 326 -3.49 23.60 -7.68
C VAL A 326 -3.72 24.78 -8.62
N VAL A 327 -3.77 25.99 -8.06
CA VAL A 327 -3.59 27.24 -8.81
C VAL A 327 -2.16 27.69 -8.55
N GLU A 328 -1.36 27.83 -9.61
CA GLU A 328 0.04 28.13 -9.51
C GLU A 328 0.29 29.45 -8.77
N PHE A 329 1.35 29.49 -7.95
CA PHE A 329 1.70 30.66 -7.17
C PHE A 329 1.94 31.89 -8.07
N GLU A 330 2.52 31.70 -9.25
CA GLU A 330 2.77 32.72 -10.26
C GLU A 330 1.49 33.29 -10.86
N HIS A 331 0.43 32.49 -10.90
CA HIS A 331 -0.91 32.88 -11.35
C HIS A 331 -1.84 33.30 -10.20
N GLY A 332 -1.29 33.72 -9.06
CA GLY A 332 -2.07 34.24 -7.93
C GLY A 332 -2.52 33.20 -6.92
N GLY A 333 -2.13 31.94 -7.10
CA GLY A 333 -2.40 30.87 -6.13
C GLY A 333 -1.79 31.15 -4.77
N VAL A 334 -2.52 30.77 -3.72
CA VAL A 334 -2.09 30.92 -2.32
C VAL A 334 -1.41 29.66 -1.83
N THR A 335 -0.45 29.77 -0.92
CA THR A 335 0.18 28.63 -0.24
C THR A 335 -0.67 28.23 0.97
N ASP A 336 -1.88 27.82 0.69
CA ASP A 336 -2.86 27.33 1.66
C ASP A 336 -3.19 25.86 1.39
N LEU A 337 -3.57 25.13 2.44
CA LEU A 337 -3.90 23.71 2.32
C LEU A 337 -4.98 23.40 1.27
N THR A 338 -5.90 24.32 1.05
CA THR A 338 -6.97 24.20 0.04
C THR A 338 -6.45 24.27 -1.38
N ASN A 339 -5.30 24.91 -1.59
CA ASN A 339 -4.66 25.12 -2.90
C ASN A 339 -3.42 24.23 -3.08
N MET A 340 -3.22 23.22 -2.25
CA MET A 340 -2.05 22.34 -2.32
C MET A 340 -2.45 20.88 -2.43
N ALA A 341 -1.71 20.08 -3.20
CA ALA A 341 -1.87 18.64 -3.35
C ALA A 341 -0.50 17.95 -3.38
N LEU A 342 -0.45 16.66 -3.00
CA LEU A 342 0.76 15.86 -3.20
C LEU A 342 0.83 15.35 -4.63
N LEU A 343 1.92 15.59 -5.34
CA LEU A 343 2.17 15.01 -6.65
C LEU A 343 3.58 14.44 -6.73
N CYS A 344 3.70 13.21 -7.23
CA CYS A 344 5.00 12.67 -7.60
C CYS A 344 5.56 13.41 -8.82
N GLY A 345 6.88 13.42 -8.99
CA GLY A 345 7.53 14.16 -10.08
C GLY A 345 6.99 13.84 -11.47
N ALA A 346 6.58 12.58 -11.72
CA ALA A 346 5.98 12.17 -12.99
C ALA A 346 4.62 12.85 -13.24
N HIS A 347 3.72 12.81 -12.26
CA HIS A 347 2.40 13.41 -12.41
C HIS A 347 2.42 14.94 -12.31
N HIS A 348 3.37 15.51 -11.58
CA HIS A 348 3.64 16.94 -11.58
C HIS A 348 4.01 17.42 -13.00
N ALA A 349 5.00 16.77 -13.62
CA ALA A 349 5.38 17.06 -15.00
C ALA A 349 4.25 16.79 -16.00
N TYR A 350 3.48 15.71 -15.80
CA TYR A 350 2.36 15.36 -16.67
C TYR A 350 1.27 16.43 -16.68
N LEU A 351 0.87 16.95 -15.51
CA LEU A 351 -0.13 18.03 -15.42
C LEU A 351 0.32 19.29 -16.18
N HIS A 352 1.55 19.75 -15.92
CA HIS A 352 2.09 20.93 -16.60
C HIS A 352 2.21 20.73 -18.13
N SER A 353 2.73 19.58 -18.57
CA SER A 353 2.91 19.30 -20.00
C SER A 353 1.61 19.20 -20.79
N ASN A 354 0.52 18.79 -20.13
CA ASN A 354 -0.79 18.58 -20.77
C ASN A 354 -1.81 19.69 -20.45
N ARG A 355 -1.38 20.77 -19.78
CA ARG A 355 -2.26 21.87 -19.35
C ARG A 355 -3.47 21.35 -18.59
N LEU A 356 -3.20 20.55 -17.57
CA LEU A 356 -4.21 19.96 -16.70
C LEU A 356 -4.06 20.52 -15.29
N ARG A 357 -5.17 20.59 -14.55
CA ARG A 357 -5.15 20.94 -13.14
C ARG A 357 -5.94 19.94 -12.30
N LEU A 358 -5.64 19.91 -11.01
CA LEU A 358 -6.40 19.15 -10.04
C LEU A 358 -7.59 19.95 -9.54
N ILE A 359 -8.72 19.30 -9.37
CA ILE A 359 -9.83 19.83 -8.56
C ILE A 359 -10.17 18.85 -7.45
N ARG A 360 -10.58 19.37 -6.30
CA ARG A 360 -10.95 18.53 -5.17
C ARG A 360 -12.43 18.26 -5.16
N SER A 361 -12.80 16.97 -5.20
CA SER A 361 -14.18 16.48 -5.09
C SER A 361 -14.32 15.65 -3.80
N GLY A 362 -14.75 16.29 -2.73
CA GLY A 362 -14.80 15.68 -1.41
C GLY A 362 -13.42 15.29 -0.88
N ARG A 363 -13.17 13.98 -0.74
CA ARG A 363 -11.86 13.43 -0.32
C ARG A 363 -10.95 13.03 -1.49
N LYS A 364 -11.43 13.10 -2.73
CA LYS A 364 -10.69 12.70 -3.94
C LYS A 364 -10.22 13.92 -4.71
N TRP A 365 -9.24 13.69 -5.55
CA TRP A 365 -8.78 14.64 -6.54
C TRP A 365 -9.15 14.15 -7.93
N ASP A 366 -9.72 15.02 -8.73
CA ASP A 366 -10.03 14.80 -10.13
C ASP A 366 -9.11 15.66 -10.99
N VAL A 367 -8.80 15.18 -12.21
CA VAL A 367 -7.97 15.89 -13.17
C VAL A 367 -8.86 16.48 -14.23
N ILE A 368 -8.75 17.80 -14.48
CA ILE A 368 -9.51 18.50 -15.50
C ILE A 368 -8.58 19.30 -16.41
N ALA A 369 -9.07 19.66 -17.59
CA ALA A 369 -8.37 20.60 -18.45
C ALA A 369 -8.28 21.99 -17.80
N ASP A 370 -7.13 22.61 -17.84
CA ASP A 370 -6.94 23.97 -17.35
C ASP A 370 -7.35 24.97 -18.44
N THR A 371 -8.57 25.46 -18.33
CA THR A 371 -9.13 26.41 -19.29
C THR A 371 -8.69 27.86 -19.03
N GLU A 372 -8.14 28.14 -17.86
CA GLU A 372 -7.68 29.49 -17.49
C GLU A 372 -6.28 29.82 -18.05
N TRP A 373 -5.55 28.81 -18.53
CA TRP A 373 -4.26 29.00 -19.22
C TRP A 373 -4.38 29.63 -20.61
N ALA A 374 -5.60 29.73 -21.17
CA ALA A 374 -5.82 30.18 -22.53
C ALA A 374 -5.78 31.72 -22.71
N ASP A 375 -5.88 32.50 -21.63
CA ASP A 375 -6.06 33.98 -21.71
C ASP A 375 -4.80 34.81 -21.34
N THR A 376 -3.63 34.20 -21.17
CA THR A 376 -2.39 34.91 -20.83
C THR A 376 -1.22 34.70 -21.82
N GLY A 377 -1.58 34.48 -23.10
CA GLY A 377 -0.62 34.37 -24.22
C GLY A 377 -0.59 35.60 -25.07
#